data_486fc6e0a24de824d7b6324baf53e2f1
#
_entry.id   486fc6e0a24de824d7b6324baf53e2f1
#
_cell.length_a   1.000
_cell.length_b   1.000
_cell.length_c   1.000
_cell.angle_alpha   90.00
_cell.angle_beta   90.00
_cell.angle_gamma   90.00
#
_symmetry.space_group_name_H-M   'P 1'
#
loop_
_entity.id
_entity.type
_entity.pdbx_description
1 polymer ?
#
loop_
_entity_poly.entity_id
_entity_poly.type
_entity_poly.pdbx_seq_one_letter_code
_entity_poly.pdbx_strand_id
1 'polypeptide(L)'
;MLGPLTLSIRDDERWAILGPNGSGKTTLLRLAGAMRQPSAGVVRILGQRVGRTDLRALRERIAHVGHAIADLVPSHLDVVGVVLSGKRGAAVPWMLEVDDADRARASELLERFGCGHLRGQSLAACSQGERQRVLLARALFGRPELLLLDEPAAGLDLPGREGLVRALERDGELGRLPTILVTHHVEEVPASVTHAALLRDGGVVAAGPIAAVLTDANLGECFGMAVSVERVRGRWTIAP
;
A
#
# COMPACT_ATOMS: atom_id res chain seq x y z
N MET A 1 -11.09 17.09 -3.10
CA MET A 1 -10.51 17.09 -4.49
C MET A 1 -9.00 17.30 -4.31
N LEU A 2 -8.13 16.66 -5.10
CA LEU A 2 -6.69 16.94 -5.03
C LEU A 2 -6.39 18.22 -5.83
N GLY A 3 -5.73 19.18 -5.19
CA GLY A 3 -5.28 20.42 -5.79
C GLY A 3 -4.00 20.24 -6.62
N PRO A 4 -3.47 21.31 -7.23
CA PRO A 4 -2.20 21.25 -7.92
C PRO A 4 -1.07 20.97 -6.92
N LEU A 5 -0.29 19.93 -7.19
CA LEU A 5 0.89 19.56 -6.40
C LEU A 5 2.01 19.06 -7.30
N THR A 6 3.24 19.21 -6.82
CA THR A 6 4.41 18.57 -7.41
C THR A 6 5.02 17.65 -6.38
N LEU A 7 5.11 16.37 -6.69
CA LEU A 7 5.71 15.34 -5.84
C LEU A 7 6.57 14.43 -6.73
N SER A 8 7.79 14.19 -6.31
CA SER A 8 8.69 13.23 -6.96
C SER A 8 9.09 12.17 -5.95
N ILE A 9 8.93 10.91 -6.31
CA ILE A 9 9.26 9.74 -5.50
C ILE A 9 10.28 8.92 -6.27
N ARG A 10 11.42 8.62 -5.64
CA ARG A 10 12.49 7.84 -6.25
C ARG A 10 12.28 6.34 -5.99
N ASP A 11 13.02 5.54 -6.71
CA ASP A 11 12.97 4.07 -6.64
C ASP A 11 13.58 3.50 -5.36
N ASP A 12 14.40 4.28 -4.64
CA ASP A 12 14.96 3.93 -3.32
C ASP A 12 14.14 4.46 -2.14
N GLU A 13 13.04 5.17 -2.41
CA GLU A 13 12.23 5.82 -1.38
C GLU A 13 10.96 5.03 -1.05
N ARG A 14 10.60 5.08 0.23
CA ARG A 14 9.33 4.55 0.75
C ARG A 14 8.58 5.67 1.42
N TRP A 15 7.40 5.96 0.92
CA TRP A 15 6.62 7.12 1.31
C TRP A 15 5.39 6.76 2.13
N ALA A 16 5.14 7.54 3.20
CA ALA A 16 3.86 7.61 3.88
C ALA A 16 3.11 8.88 3.47
N ILE A 17 1.89 8.73 2.99
CA ILE A 17 0.99 9.85 2.70
C ILE A 17 -0.05 9.90 3.81
N LEU A 18 0.01 10.93 4.63
CA LEU A 18 -0.81 11.11 5.82
C LEU A 18 -1.76 12.30 5.65
N GLY A 19 -2.82 12.32 6.43
CA GLY A 19 -3.77 13.44 6.48
C GLY A 19 -5.19 13.00 6.80
N PRO A 20 -6.08 13.94 7.12
CA PRO A 20 -7.48 13.65 7.46
C PRO A 20 -8.24 13.02 6.28
N ASN A 21 -9.41 12.47 6.60
CA ASN A 21 -10.31 11.94 5.57
C ASN A 21 -10.73 13.08 4.61
N GLY A 22 -10.80 12.75 3.31
CA GLY A 22 -11.11 13.74 2.28
C GLY A 22 -9.94 14.62 1.81
N SER A 23 -8.74 14.52 2.40
CA SER A 23 -7.58 15.35 2.02
C SER A 23 -6.99 15.06 0.64
N GLY A 24 -7.44 14.01 -0.06
CA GLY A 24 -6.98 13.68 -1.42
C GLY A 24 -6.03 12.50 -1.52
N LYS A 25 -5.69 11.82 -0.41
CA LYS A 25 -4.76 10.68 -0.35
C LYS A 25 -5.08 9.57 -1.35
N THR A 26 -6.31 9.05 -1.31
CA THR A 26 -6.77 8.00 -2.26
C THR A 26 -6.75 8.50 -3.71
N THR A 27 -7.02 9.79 -3.95
CA THR A 27 -6.91 10.36 -5.29
C THR A 27 -5.48 10.37 -5.78
N LEU A 28 -4.52 10.77 -4.93
CA LEU A 28 -3.09 10.71 -5.23
C LEU A 28 -2.66 9.27 -5.52
N LEU A 29 -3.10 8.31 -4.70
CA LEU A 29 -2.76 6.90 -4.88
C LEU A 29 -3.33 6.33 -6.19
N ARG A 30 -4.56 6.71 -6.57
CA ARG A 30 -5.17 6.32 -7.85
C ARG A 30 -4.43 6.90 -9.05
N LEU A 31 -3.88 8.11 -8.95
CA LEU A 31 -2.99 8.68 -9.95
C LEU A 31 -1.67 7.89 -10.04
N ALA A 32 -1.04 7.59 -8.89
CA ALA A 32 0.18 6.78 -8.81
C ALA A 32 -0.02 5.34 -9.31
N GLY A 33 -1.22 4.78 -9.20
CA GLY A 33 -1.59 3.46 -9.72
C GLY A 33 -2.02 3.45 -11.18
N ALA A 34 -1.92 4.57 -11.90
CA ALA A 34 -2.45 4.73 -13.27
C ALA A 34 -3.96 4.36 -13.39
N MET A 35 -4.71 4.42 -12.29
CA MET A 35 -6.14 4.12 -12.25
C MET A 35 -7.00 5.34 -12.61
N ARG A 36 -6.39 6.52 -12.55
CA ARG A 36 -7.03 7.79 -12.90
C ARG A 36 -6.06 8.64 -13.70
N GLN A 37 -6.58 9.38 -14.67
CA GLN A 37 -5.81 10.43 -15.36
C GLN A 37 -5.93 11.75 -14.63
N PRO A 38 -4.87 12.58 -14.60
CA PRO A 38 -4.95 13.91 -14.04
C PRO A 38 -5.84 14.80 -14.91
N SER A 39 -6.61 15.69 -14.29
CA SER A 39 -7.40 16.70 -15.00
C SER A 39 -6.52 17.78 -15.64
N ALA A 40 -5.36 18.03 -15.04
CA ALA A 40 -4.32 18.95 -15.54
C ALA A 40 -2.94 18.49 -15.05
N GLY A 41 -1.88 18.96 -15.68
CA GLY A 41 -0.51 18.60 -15.31
C GLY A 41 -0.04 17.27 -15.94
N VAL A 42 0.99 16.68 -15.36
CA VAL A 42 1.65 15.48 -15.90
C VAL A 42 1.91 14.51 -14.76
N VAL A 43 1.51 13.26 -14.95
CA VAL A 43 1.87 12.14 -14.07
C VAL A 43 2.81 11.20 -14.83
N ARG A 44 3.94 10.86 -14.20
CA ARG A 44 4.87 9.83 -14.67
C ARG A 44 4.99 8.74 -13.62
N ILE A 45 4.96 7.49 -14.04
CA ILE A 45 5.05 6.32 -13.16
C ILE A 45 6.04 5.36 -13.80
N LEU A 46 7.05 4.92 -13.04
CA LEU A 46 8.12 4.06 -13.54
C LEU A 46 8.71 4.61 -14.86
N GLY A 47 8.93 5.93 -14.92
CA GLY A 47 9.44 6.64 -16.10
C GLY A 47 8.41 6.90 -17.22
N GLN A 48 7.24 6.27 -17.20
CA GLN A 48 6.24 6.36 -18.25
C GLN A 48 5.18 7.43 -17.96
N ARG A 49 4.83 8.22 -19.00
CA ARG A 49 3.81 9.28 -18.89
C ARG A 49 2.41 8.69 -19.04
N VAL A 50 1.58 8.85 -18.00
CA VAL A 50 0.15 8.48 -18.03
C VAL A 50 -0.54 9.26 -19.16
N GLY A 51 -1.35 8.54 -19.95
CA GLY A 51 -2.02 9.08 -21.14
C GLY A 51 -1.19 9.01 -22.45
N ARG A 52 0.07 8.52 -22.39
CA ARG A 52 0.93 8.30 -23.55
C ARG A 52 1.61 6.91 -23.55
N THR A 53 1.11 6.00 -22.74
CA THR A 53 1.66 4.64 -22.56
C THR A 53 0.54 3.63 -22.52
N ASP A 54 0.87 2.35 -22.73
CA ASP A 54 -0.04 1.24 -22.47
C ASP A 54 -0.28 1.12 -20.95
N LEU A 55 -1.48 1.55 -20.52
CA LEU A 55 -1.86 1.54 -19.12
C LEU A 55 -2.04 0.12 -18.57
N ARG A 56 -2.33 -0.87 -19.41
CA ARG A 56 -2.46 -2.26 -18.99
C ARG A 56 -1.08 -2.81 -18.61
N ALA A 57 -0.12 -2.71 -19.51
CA ALA A 57 1.27 -3.11 -19.25
C ALA A 57 1.88 -2.37 -18.06
N LEU A 58 1.60 -1.06 -17.91
CA LEU A 58 2.06 -0.29 -16.75
C LEU A 58 1.47 -0.81 -15.44
N ARG A 59 0.17 -1.10 -15.39
CA ARG A 59 -0.52 -1.59 -14.18
C ARG A 59 -0.06 -2.98 -13.76
N GLU A 60 0.38 -3.83 -14.68
CA GLU A 60 0.95 -5.15 -14.35
C GLU A 60 2.25 -5.03 -13.53
N ARG A 61 2.95 -3.90 -13.61
CA ARG A 61 4.18 -3.59 -12.84
C ARG A 61 3.89 -2.92 -11.49
N ILE A 62 2.63 -2.61 -11.18
CA ILE A 62 2.23 -1.90 -9.97
C ILE A 62 1.34 -2.83 -9.14
N ALA A 63 1.77 -3.14 -7.93
CA ALA A 63 0.90 -3.82 -6.97
C ALA A 63 0.06 -2.82 -6.19
N HIS A 64 -1.19 -3.17 -5.95
CA HIS A 64 -2.09 -2.36 -5.15
C HIS A 64 -2.78 -3.23 -4.11
N VAL A 65 -2.72 -2.81 -2.85
CA VAL A 65 -3.42 -3.42 -1.71
C VAL A 65 -4.27 -2.35 -1.04
N GLY A 66 -5.54 -2.63 -0.87
CA GLY A 66 -6.52 -1.72 -0.27
C GLY A 66 -7.93 -2.22 -0.53
N HIS A 67 -8.92 -1.57 0.06
CA HIS A 67 -10.33 -1.98 -0.03
C HIS A 67 -10.80 -2.14 -1.48
N ALA A 68 -10.47 -1.19 -2.35
CA ALA A 68 -10.90 -1.24 -3.75
C ALA A 68 -10.43 -2.49 -4.51
N ILE A 69 -9.29 -3.06 -4.13
CA ILE A 69 -8.79 -4.31 -4.72
C ILE A 69 -9.35 -5.52 -3.95
N ALA A 70 -9.48 -5.42 -2.63
CA ALA A 70 -10.04 -6.48 -1.80
C ALA A 70 -11.46 -6.85 -2.25
N ASP A 71 -12.27 -5.86 -2.63
CA ASP A 71 -13.65 -6.05 -3.11
C ASP A 71 -13.73 -6.69 -4.50
N LEU A 72 -12.67 -6.61 -5.29
CA LEU A 72 -12.59 -7.26 -6.60
C LEU A 72 -12.19 -8.75 -6.52
N VAL A 73 -11.59 -9.17 -5.39
CA VAL A 73 -11.16 -10.56 -5.20
C VAL A 73 -12.34 -11.37 -4.65
N PRO A 74 -12.83 -12.40 -5.39
CA PRO A 74 -13.95 -13.19 -4.92
C PRO A 74 -13.62 -13.91 -3.61
N SER A 75 -14.45 -13.69 -2.60
CA SER A 75 -14.22 -14.19 -1.23
C SER A 75 -14.30 -15.73 -1.11
N HIS A 76 -14.94 -16.41 -2.07
CA HIS A 76 -15.05 -17.87 -2.12
C HIS A 76 -13.79 -18.56 -2.65
N LEU A 77 -12.85 -17.82 -3.26
CA LEU A 77 -11.58 -18.38 -3.71
C LEU A 77 -10.78 -18.91 -2.52
N ASP A 78 -10.08 -20.02 -2.74
CA ASP A 78 -9.08 -20.48 -1.79
C ASP A 78 -7.89 -19.51 -1.74
N VAL A 79 -7.21 -19.49 -0.61
CA VAL A 79 -6.12 -18.55 -0.33
C VAL A 79 -4.98 -18.66 -1.35
N VAL A 80 -4.68 -19.86 -1.86
CA VAL A 80 -3.66 -20.08 -2.90
C VAL A 80 -4.12 -19.46 -4.23
N GLY A 81 -5.38 -19.70 -4.61
CA GLY A 81 -5.97 -19.11 -5.82
C GLY A 81 -6.00 -17.58 -5.77
N VAL A 82 -6.24 -17.02 -4.57
CA VAL A 82 -6.13 -15.56 -4.36
C VAL A 82 -4.72 -15.07 -4.67
N VAL A 83 -3.68 -15.71 -4.16
CA VAL A 83 -2.28 -15.31 -4.42
C VAL A 83 -1.95 -15.46 -5.89
N LEU A 84 -2.31 -16.57 -6.52
CA LEU A 84 -2.10 -16.83 -7.95
C LEU A 84 -2.75 -15.77 -8.85
N SER A 85 -3.89 -15.20 -8.44
CA SER A 85 -4.55 -14.12 -9.19
C SER A 85 -3.70 -12.86 -9.34
N GLY A 86 -2.63 -12.73 -8.54
CA GLY A 86 -1.65 -11.65 -8.66
C GLY A 86 -0.75 -11.73 -9.90
N LYS A 87 -0.72 -12.87 -10.62
CA LYS A 87 0.21 -13.13 -11.75
C LYS A 87 0.17 -12.07 -12.86
N ARG A 88 -0.96 -11.40 -13.08
CA ARG A 88 -1.10 -10.32 -14.09
C ARG A 88 -1.89 -9.13 -13.55
N GLY A 89 -1.80 -8.85 -12.26
CA GLY A 89 -2.65 -7.83 -11.67
C GLY A 89 -4.16 -8.13 -11.79
N ALA A 90 -4.50 -9.35 -12.23
CA ALA A 90 -5.86 -9.75 -12.53
C ALA A 90 -6.68 -9.90 -11.24
N ALA A 91 -7.91 -9.39 -11.25
CA ALA A 91 -8.85 -9.64 -10.16
C ALA A 91 -9.35 -11.09 -10.13
N VAL A 92 -9.16 -11.85 -11.21
CA VAL A 92 -9.82 -13.15 -11.45
C VAL A 92 -8.85 -14.20 -11.98
N PRO A 93 -8.72 -15.38 -11.31
CA PRO A 93 -7.69 -16.36 -11.63
C PRO A 93 -8.05 -17.34 -12.77
N TRP A 94 -9.29 -17.48 -13.17
CA TRP A 94 -9.73 -18.56 -14.07
C TRP A 94 -9.28 -18.45 -15.55
N MET A 95 -8.60 -17.38 -15.92
CA MET A 95 -7.99 -17.22 -17.24
C MET A 95 -6.46 -17.31 -17.22
N LEU A 96 -5.87 -17.73 -16.09
CA LEU A 96 -4.43 -17.80 -15.93
C LEU A 96 -3.95 -19.23 -16.13
N GLU A 97 -3.00 -19.41 -17.03
CA GLU A 97 -2.18 -20.62 -17.04
C GLU A 97 -1.29 -20.63 -15.80
N VAL A 98 -1.49 -21.61 -14.94
CA VAL A 98 -0.80 -21.79 -13.66
C VAL A 98 -0.04 -23.10 -13.72
N ASP A 99 1.27 -23.03 -13.57
CA ASP A 99 2.16 -24.16 -13.49
C ASP A 99 2.54 -24.52 -12.01
N ASP A 100 3.34 -25.57 -11.85
CA ASP A 100 3.80 -26.00 -10.53
C ASP A 100 4.75 -24.99 -9.85
N ALA A 101 5.52 -24.23 -10.64
CA ALA A 101 6.39 -23.18 -10.12
C ALA A 101 5.57 -22.02 -9.56
N ASP A 102 4.46 -21.68 -10.22
CA ASP A 102 3.52 -20.67 -9.71
C ASP A 102 2.92 -21.10 -8.36
N ARG A 103 2.48 -22.37 -8.25
CA ARG A 103 1.93 -22.92 -7.00
C ARG A 103 2.96 -22.95 -5.88
N ALA A 104 4.19 -23.33 -6.18
CA ALA A 104 5.30 -23.31 -5.23
C ALA A 104 5.56 -21.88 -4.73
N ARG A 105 5.65 -20.89 -5.65
CA ARG A 105 5.83 -19.49 -5.30
C ARG A 105 4.66 -18.92 -4.47
N ALA A 106 3.43 -19.24 -4.81
CA ALA A 106 2.27 -18.81 -4.03
C ALA A 106 2.34 -19.37 -2.59
N SER A 107 2.73 -20.63 -2.46
CA SER A 107 2.90 -21.29 -1.16
C SER A 107 4.04 -20.65 -0.34
N GLU A 108 5.17 -20.33 -0.96
CA GLU A 108 6.29 -19.62 -0.33
C GLU A 108 5.86 -18.24 0.18
N LEU A 109 5.14 -17.46 -0.62
CA LEU A 109 4.65 -16.16 -0.22
C LEU A 109 3.68 -16.25 0.96
N LEU A 110 2.79 -17.24 0.97
CA LEU A 110 1.88 -17.46 2.11
C LEU A 110 2.66 -17.79 3.39
N GLU A 111 3.72 -18.61 3.32
CA GLU A 111 4.57 -18.86 4.49
C GLU A 111 5.28 -17.59 4.98
N ARG A 112 5.84 -16.80 4.07
CA ARG A 112 6.52 -15.54 4.39
C ARG A 112 5.62 -14.57 5.16
N PHE A 113 4.32 -14.53 4.83
CA PHE A 113 3.33 -13.69 5.50
C PHE A 113 2.61 -14.38 6.66
N GLY A 114 3.06 -15.58 7.09
CA GLY A 114 2.48 -16.32 8.20
C GLY A 114 1.06 -16.82 7.92
N CYS A 115 0.74 -17.07 6.64
CA CYS A 115 -0.55 -17.54 6.16
C CYS A 115 -0.50 -18.96 5.58
N GLY A 116 0.61 -19.70 5.76
CA GLY A 116 0.76 -21.05 5.24
C GLY A 116 -0.26 -22.05 5.76
N HIS A 117 -0.70 -21.88 7.01
CA HIS A 117 -1.74 -22.69 7.65
C HIS A 117 -3.15 -22.49 7.05
N LEU A 118 -3.34 -21.45 6.24
CA LEU A 118 -4.62 -21.11 5.59
C LEU A 118 -4.80 -21.79 4.24
N ARG A 119 -3.82 -22.55 3.75
CA ARG A 119 -3.92 -23.27 2.47
C ARG A 119 -5.16 -24.17 2.47
N GLY A 120 -5.92 -24.10 1.38
CA GLY A 120 -7.17 -24.84 1.25
C GLY A 120 -8.38 -24.21 1.96
N GLN A 121 -8.20 -23.10 2.67
CA GLN A 121 -9.31 -22.32 3.20
C GLN A 121 -9.73 -21.24 2.19
N SER A 122 -11.02 -20.89 2.20
CA SER A 122 -11.50 -19.73 1.42
C SER A 122 -11.07 -18.43 2.07
N LEU A 123 -10.89 -17.38 1.25
CA LEU A 123 -10.60 -16.04 1.75
C LEU A 123 -11.68 -15.52 2.72
N ALA A 124 -12.94 -15.97 2.55
CA ALA A 124 -14.05 -15.62 3.44
C ALA A 124 -13.89 -16.15 4.87
N ALA A 125 -13.17 -17.27 5.03
CA ALA A 125 -12.93 -17.89 6.34
C ALA A 125 -11.77 -17.24 7.11
N CYS A 126 -10.97 -16.40 6.46
CA CYS A 126 -9.84 -15.71 7.06
C CYS A 126 -10.29 -14.55 7.95
N SER A 127 -9.61 -14.34 9.07
CA SER A 127 -9.71 -13.09 9.81
C SER A 127 -9.28 -11.90 8.94
N GLN A 128 -9.66 -10.69 9.32
CA GLN A 128 -9.34 -9.50 8.53
C GLN A 128 -7.82 -9.28 8.42
N GLY A 129 -7.06 -9.54 9.48
CA GLY A 129 -5.60 -9.46 9.45
C GLY A 129 -4.95 -10.51 8.54
N GLU A 130 -5.45 -11.75 8.55
CA GLU A 130 -5.01 -12.80 7.64
C GLU A 130 -5.35 -12.45 6.20
N ARG A 131 -6.56 -11.97 5.95
CA ARG A 131 -6.98 -11.50 4.62
C ARG A 131 -6.05 -10.43 4.06
N GLN A 132 -5.64 -9.45 4.87
CA GLN A 132 -4.69 -8.40 4.44
C GLN A 132 -3.30 -8.97 4.12
N ARG A 133 -2.80 -9.93 4.93
CA ARG A 133 -1.52 -10.59 4.64
C ARG A 133 -1.58 -11.47 3.38
N VAL A 134 -2.68 -12.14 3.13
CA VAL A 134 -2.92 -12.87 1.87
C VAL A 134 -2.95 -11.92 0.68
N LEU A 135 -3.56 -10.74 0.79
CA LEU A 135 -3.57 -9.72 -0.25
C LEU A 135 -2.17 -9.11 -0.49
N LEU A 136 -1.33 -9.00 0.54
CA LEU A 136 0.09 -8.66 0.37
C LEU A 136 0.85 -9.75 -0.38
N ALA A 137 0.67 -11.02 -0.03
CA ALA A 137 1.25 -12.15 -0.76
C ALA A 137 0.83 -12.13 -2.23
N ARG A 138 -0.46 -11.89 -2.50
CA ARG A 138 -1.00 -11.70 -3.84
C ARG A 138 -0.31 -10.55 -4.60
N ALA A 139 -0.12 -9.42 -3.92
CA ALA A 139 0.50 -8.24 -4.51
C ALA A 139 1.95 -8.50 -4.96
N LEU A 140 2.72 -9.25 -4.17
CA LEU A 140 4.11 -9.61 -4.50
C LEU A 140 4.23 -10.75 -5.52
N PHE A 141 3.18 -11.53 -5.73
CA PHE A 141 3.23 -12.65 -6.67
C PHE A 141 3.60 -12.21 -8.08
N GLY A 142 3.08 -11.07 -8.53
CA GLY A 142 3.35 -10.47 -9.84
C GLY A 142 4.74 -9.84 -9.99
N ARG A 143 5.59 -9.84 -8.97
CA ARG A 143 6.91 -9.16 -8.96
C ARG A 143 6.81 -7.69 -9.36
N PRO A 144 6.03 -6.89 -8.63
CA PRO A 144 5.84 -5.49 -8.96
C PRO A 144 7.12 -4.68 -8.80
N GLU A 145 7.16 -3.54 -9.46
CA GLU A 145 8.21 -2.53 -9.33
C GLU A 145 7.79 -1.35 -8.45
N LEU A 146 6.50 -1.27 -8.11
CA LEU A 146 5.92 -0.26 -7.20
C LEU A 146 4.79 -0.91 -6.39
N LEU A 147 4.79 -0.65 -5.08
CA LEU A 147 3.72 -1.08 -4.17
C LEU A 147 2.90 0.11 -3.68
N LEU A 148 1.60 0.03 -3.83
CA LEU A 148 0.62 1.00 -3.35
C LEU A 148 -0.24 0.36 -2.27
N LEU A 149 -0.27 0.98 -1.10
CA LEU A 149 -1.04 0.53 0.06
C LEU A 149 -2.06 1.62 0.44
N ASP A 150 -3.35 1.34 0.27
CA ASP A 150 -4.44 2.27 0.60
C ASP A 150 -5.11 1.85 1.90
N GLU A 151 -4.74 2.47 3.00
CA GLU A 151 -5.22 2.19 4.35
C GLU A 151 -5.23 0.68 4.69
N PRO A 152 -4.08 0.00 4.54
CA PRO A 152 -4.04 -1.46 4.60
C PRO A 152 -4.37 -2.03 5.99
N ALA A 153 -4.29 -1.23 7.04
CA ALA A 153 -4.62 -1.61 8.41
C ALA A 153 -6.04 -1.21 8.85
N ALA A 154 -6.83 -0.57 7.96
CA ALA A 154 -8.17 -0.14 8.31
C ALA A 154 -9.07 -1.33 8.73
N GLY A 155 -9.74 -1.16 9.87
CA GLY A 155 -10.62 -2.19 10.42
C GLY A 155 -9.91 -3.37 11.08
N LEU A 156 -8.59 -3.36 11.19
CA LEU A 156 -7.84 -4.36 11.95
C LEU A 156 -7.86 -4.05 13.45
N ASP A 157 -7.96 -5.10 14.25
CA ASP A 157 -7.66 -5.03 15.67
C ASP A 157 -6.15 -4.79 15.91
N LEU A 158 -5.77 -4.52 17.15
CA LEU A 158 -4.37 -4.22 17.49
C LEU A 158 -3.41 -5.35 17.07
N PRO A 159 -3.66 -6.64 17.35
CA PRO A 159 -2.80 -7.74 16.89
C PRO A 159 -2.68 -7.82 15.36
N GLY A 160 -3.79 -7.65 14.65
CA GLY A 160 -3.84 -7.66 13.18
C GLY A 160 -3.02 -6.52 12.57
N ARG A 161 -3.18 -5.30 13.08
CA ARG A 161 -2.41 -4.11 12.68
C ARG A 161 -0.92 -4.32 12.92
N GLU A 162 -0.53 -4.75 14.13
CA GLU A 162 0.87 -5.01 14.45
C GLU A 162 1.48 -6.13 13.60
N GLY A 163 0.72 -7.17 13.30
CA GLY A 163 1.13 -8.24 12.40
C GLY A 163 1.39 -7.74 10.98
N LEU A 164 0.53 -6.85 10.47
CA LEU A 164 0.68 -6.25 9.15
C LEU A 164 1.92 -5.32 9.08
N VAL A 165 2.08 -4.43 10.05
CA VAL A 165 3.22 -3.51 10.08
C VAL A 165 4.54 -4.29 10.17
N ARG A 166 4.62 -5.32 11.02
CA ARG A 166 5.80 -6.21 11.09
C ARG A 166 6.08 -6.93 9.76
N ALA A 167 5.05 -7.34 9.04
CA ALA A 167 5.22 -7.96 7.73
C ALA A 167 5.85 -6.97 6.74
N LEU A 168 5.40 -5.71 6.73
CA LEU A 168 5.95 -4.64 5.90
C LEU A 168 7.41 -4.27 6.27
N GLU A 169 7.81 -4.46 7.53
CA GLU A 169 9.16 -4.14 8.02
C GLU A 169 10.16 -5.25 7.77
N ARG A 170 9.77 -6.51 7.98
CA ARG A 170 10.68 -7.67 8.03
C ARG A 170 10.92 -8.32 6.67
N ASP A 171 10.03 -8.13 5.73
CA ASP A 171 10.16 -8.74 4.42
C ASP A 171 11.24 -8.03 3.59
N GLY A 172 12.30 -8.76 3.24
CA GLY A 172 13.45 -8.19 2.54
C GLY A 172 13.16 -7.73 1.12
N GLU A 173 12.16 -8.32 0.44
CA GLU A 173 11.69 -7.89 -0.88
C GLU A 173 10.87 -6.61 -0.75
N LEU A 174 9.91 -6.57 0.18
CA LEU A 174 9.15 -5.35 0.51
C LEU A 174 10.06 -4.20 0.95
N GLY A 175 11.13 -4.51 1.70
CA GLY A 175 12.09 -3.51 2.17
C GLY A 175 12.84 -2.77 1.06
N ARG A 176 12.92 -3.36 -0.13
CA ARG A 176 13.60 -2.80 -1.31
C ARG A 176 12.64 -2.23 -2.35
N LEU A 177 11.37 -2.53 -2.21
CA LEU A 177 10.35 -2.12 -3.17
C LEU A 177 9.90 -0.69 -2.90
N PRO A 178 9.98 0.21 -3.89
CA PRO A 178 9.37 1.53 -3.78
C PRO A 178 7.92 1.38 -3.34
N THR A 179 7.54 2.09 -2.27
CA THR A 179 6.23 1.92 -1.65
C THR A 179 5.60 3.26 -1.35
N ILE A 180 4.31 3.39 -1.65
CA ILE A 180 3.48 4.51 -1.21
C ILE A 180 2.39 3.94 -0.30
N LEU A 181 2.51 4.24 0.99
CA LEU A 181 1.53 3.90 2.02
C LEU A 181 0.63 5.11 2.27
N VAL A 182 -0.66 4.95 2.09
CA VAL A 182 -1.67 5.93 2.50
C VAL A 182 -2.28 5.45 3.82
N THR A 183 -2.28 6.32 4.83
CA THR A 183 -2.96 6.10 6.11
C THR A 183 -3.33 7.43 6.76
N HIS A 184 -4.22 7.41 7.73
CA HIS A 184 -4.50 8.54 8.61
C HIS A 184 -3.97 8.33 10.04
N HIS A 185 -3.30 7.21 10.28
CA HIS A 185 -2.69 6.83 11.57
C HIS A 185 -1.16 6.84 11.48
N VAL A 186 -0.53 7.68 12.28
CA VAL A 186 0.94 7.79 12.32
C VAL A 186 1.59 6.49 12.82
N GLU A 187 0.91 5.77 13.71
CA GLU A 187 1.36 4.51 14.32
C GLU A 187 1.42 3.34 13.32
N GLU A 188 0.74 3.47 12.18
CA GLU A 188 0.75 2.48 11.11
C GLU A 188 1.96 2.60 10.18
N VAL A 189 2.73 3.68 10.33
CA VAL A 189 3.90 3.92 9.48
C VAL A 189 5.04 3.00 9.89
N PRO A 190 5.47 2.07 9.02
CA PRO A 190 6.60 1.18 9.31
C PRO A 190 7.90 1.96 9.51
N ALA A 191 8.80 1.45 10.35
CA ALA A 191 10.12 2.05 10.59
C ALA A 191 11.00 2.14 9.31
N SER A 192 10.67 1.33 8.30
CA SER A 192 11.35 1.29 7.00
C SER A 192 10.93 2.42 6.04
N VAL A 193 9.92 3.24 6.39
CA VAL A 193 9.50 4.40 5.60
C VAL A 193 10.53 5.52 5.74
N THR A 194 10.96 6.06 4.61
CA THR A 194 12.04 7.06 4.53
C THR A 194 11.51 8.48 4.38
N HIS A 195 10.36 8.65 3.73
CA HIS A 195 9.78 9.94 3.38
C HIS A 195 8.29 9.99 3.75
N ALA A 196 7.79 11.19 3.95
CA ALA A 196 6.37 11.42 4.16
C ALA A 196 5.85 12.63 3.39
N ALA A 197 4.54 12.66 3.13
CA ALA A 197 3.82 13.84 2.74
C ALA A 197 2.54 13.97 3.57
N LEU A 198 2.28 15.17 4.08
CA LEU A 198 1.08 15.53 4.81
C LEU A 198 0.13 16.26 3.88
N LEU A 199 -1.08 15.72 3.72
CA LEU A 199 -2.11 16.29 2.84
C LEU A 199 -3.26 16.86 3.67
N ARG A 200 -3.67 18.09 3.37
CA ARG A 200 -4.87 18.72 3.92
C ARG A 200 -5.60 19.49 2.81
N ASP A 201 -6.92 19.33 2.75
CA ASP A 201 -7.80 20.07 1.82
C ASP A 201 -7.34 20.02 0.34
N GLY A 202 -6.70 18.91 -0.05
CA GLY A 202 -6.18 18.70 -1.39
C GLY A 202 -4.80 19.32 -1.66
N GLY A 203 -4.21 20.01 -0.69
CA GLY A 203 -2.87 20.57 -0.73
C GLY A 203 -1.85 19.76 0.06
N VAL A 204 -0.56 20.06 -0.15
CA VAL A 204 0.56 19.50 0.60
C VAL A 204 0.94 20.49 1.71
N VAL A 205 0.86 20.08 2.97
CA VAL A 205 1.34 20.83 4.14
C VAL A 205 2.85 20.73 4.23
N ALA A 206 3.38 19.51 4.16
CA ALA A 206 4.82 19.24 4.18
C ALA A 206 5.11 17.96 3.40
N ALA A 207 6.28 17.88 2.77
CA ALA A 207 6.76 16.68 2.08
C ALA A 207 8.28 16.60 2.10
N GLY A 208 8.85 15.39 2.28
CA GLY A 208 10.29 15.15 2.30
C GLY A 208 10.69 14.02 3.24
N PRO A 209 11.95 14.01 3.73
CA PRO A 209 12.42 13.03 4.70
C PRO A 209 11.50 12.97 5.93
N ILE A 210 11.14 11.76 6.35
CA ILE A 210 10.07 11.55 7.34
C ILE A 210 10.30 12.30 8.66
N ALA A 211 11.53 12.34 9.14
CA ALA A 211 11.86 13.04 10.39
C ALA A 211 11.71 14.56 10.31
N ALA A 212 11.81 15.14 9.12
CA ALA A 212 11.58 16.57 8.89
C ALA A 212 10.10 16.90 8.69
N VAL A 213 9.30 15.91 8.30
CA VAL A 213 7.87 16.07 8.00
C VAL A 213 7.00 15.79 9.22
N LEU A 214 7.29 14.71 9.98
CA LEU A 214 6.52 14.32 11.16
C LEU A 214 7.01 15.13 12.38
N THR A 215 6.55 16.36 12.47
CA THR A 215 6.77 17.29 13.60
C THR A 215 5.43 17.72 14.20
N ASP A 216 5.44 18.16 15.46
CA ASP A 216 4.24 18.65 16.14
C ASP A 216 3.55 19.76 15.33
N ALA A 217 4.34 20.70 14.81
CA ALA A 217 3.83 21.83 14.03
C ALA A 217 3.14 21.37 12.74
N ASN A 218 3.81 20.52 11.92
CA ASN A 218 3.27 20.07 10.64
C ASN A 218 2.04 19.16 10.84
N LEU A 219 2.10 18.25 11.82
CA LEU A 219 0.96 17.38 12.14
C LEU A 219 -0.20 18.17 12.72
N GLY A 220 0.10 19.15 13.60
CA GLY A 220 -0.91 20.06 14.14
C GLY A 220 -1.62 20.86 13.06
N GLU A 221 -0.86 21.40 12.09
CA GLU A 221 -1.44 22.06 10.91
C GLU A 221 -2.26 21.08 10.07
N CYS A 222 -1.72 19.90 9.78
CA CYS A 222 -2.37 18.89 8.93
C CYS A 222 -3.70 18.42 9.50
N PHE A 223 -3.75 18.09 10.79
CA PHE A 223 -4.94 17.54 11.46
C PHE A 223 -5.84 18.62 12.09
N GLY A 224 -5.38 19.87 12.20
CA GLY A 224 -6.15 20.98 12.74
C GLY A 224 -6.32 20.94 14.26
N MET A 225 -5.38 20.31 14.99
CA MET A 225 -5.35 20.19 16.45
C MET A 225 -3.92 20.16 16.95
N ALA A 226 -3.69 20.60 18.18
CA ALA A 226 -2.40 20.46 18.81
C ALA A 226 -2.09 18.96 19.02
N VAL A 227 -0.88 18.55 18.69
CA VAL A 227 -0.42 17.17 18.82
C VAL A 227 1.05 17.15 19.22
N SER A 228 1.46 16.11 19.91
CA SER A 228 2.86 15.80 20.18
C SER A 228 3.23 14.50 19.46
N VAL A 229 4.31 14.52 18.70
CA VAL A 229 4.80 13.33 17.99
C VAL A 229 6.12 12.87 18.59
N GLU A 230 6.21 11.59 18.87
CA GLU A 230 7.39 10.95 19.42
C GLU A 230 7.81 9.73 18.61
N ARG A 231 9.07 9.33 18.76
CA ARG A 231 9.58 8.07 18.22
C ARG A 231 9.88 7.09 19.35
N VAL A 232 8.96 6.15 19.58
CA VAL A 232 9.08 5.16 20.65
C VAL A 232 9.48 3.81 20.06
N ARG A 233 10.61 3.26 20.49
CA ARG A 233 11.15 1.97 20.01
C ARG A 233 11.25 1.88 18.48
N GLY A 234 11.60 3.01 17.84
CA GLY A 234 11.74 3.09 16.38
C GLY A 234 10.43 3.35 15.61
N ARG A 235 9.28 3.39 16.28
CA ARG A 235 7.96 3.66 15.72
C ARG A 235 7.49 5.06 16.06
N TRP A 236 6.78 5.67 15.15
CA TRP A 236 6.13 6.96 15.39
C TRP A 236 4.86 6.78 16.21
N THR A 237 4.65 7.64 17.17
CA THR A 237 3.44 7.73 18.01
C THR A 237 2.99 9.18 18.10
N ILE A 238 1.69 9.38 18.24
CA ILE A 238 1.08 10.71 18.34
C ILE A 238 0.16 10.76 19.56
N ALA A 239 0.22 11.85 20.30
CA ALA A 239 -0.68 12.17 21.41
C ALA A 239 -1.27 13.57 21.22
N PRO A 240 -2.55 13.78 21.60
CA PRO A 240 -3.19 15.11 21.61
C PRO A 240 -2.55 16.02 22.65
#